data_ebf77d8c8a74943c327babca4a189c49
#
_entry.id   ebf77d8c8a74943c327babca4a189c49
#
_cell.length_a   1.000
_cell.length_b   1.000
_cell.length_c   1.000
_cell.angle_alpha   90.00
_cell.angle_beta   90.00
_cell.angle_gamma   90.00
#
_symmetry.space_group_name_H-M   'P 1'
#
loop_
_entity.id
_entity.type
_entity.pdbx_description
1 polymer ?
#
loop_
_entity_poly.entity_id
_entity_poly.type
_entity_poly.pdbx_seq_one_letter_code
_entity_poly.pdbx_strand_id
1 'polypeptide(L)'
;MPKKKSIKGSANEFKAEADKILSFLTASAGLGDEHVSWCHDLAIIRFYRAFESLMLDALVGALNNDTSTLSTRTGFSFPKHLTDEVCRFLVTGRGYFDFKGRDGLIKALKQYLPDDHYLVEVVSKPGYRNSLELLSAARNYAAHESQQSKSAFKKATGQDRVGAAGSWLKRQNRFQTIADRLKTMADEIHAEAPY
;
A
#
# COMPACT_ATOMS: atom_id res chain seq x y z
N MET A 1 3.02 18.55 -23.42
CA MET A 1 2.02 17.74 -22.69
C MET A 1 2.54 17.44 -21.30
N PRO A 2 1.73 17.58 -20.24
CA PRO A 2 2.17 17.13 -18.93
C PRO A 2 2.57 15.65 -18.98
N LYS A 3 3.65 15.29 -18.30
CA LYS A 3 4.18 13.93 -18.29
C LYS A 3 3.20 13.05 -17.52
N LYS A 4 2.62 12.04 -18.17
CA LYS A 4 1.72 11.08 -17.51
C LYS A 4 2.47 10.29 -16.44
N LYS A 5 1.81 10.00 -15.32
CA LYS A 5 2.36 9.15 -14.26
C LYS A 5 2.63 7.74 -14.81
N SER A 6 3.87 7.29 -14.68
CA SER A 6 4.27 5.95 -15.09
C SER A 6 3.98 4.96 -13.96
N ILE A 7 3.08 4.02 -14.20
CA ILE A 7 2.78 2.95 -13.21
C ILE A 7 4.02 2.09 -12.98
N LYS A 8 4.76 1.77 -14.04
CA LYS A 8 6.05 1.05 -13.95
C LYS A 8 7.08 1.83 -13.13
N GLY A 9 7.15 3.15 -13.33
CA GLY A 9 8.00 4.04 -12.54
C GLY A 9 7.64 4.00 -11.06
N SER A 10 6.36 4.10 -10.72
CA SER A 10 5.90 4.08 -9.33
C SER A 10 6.16 2.74 -8.65
N ALA A 11 6.04 1.61 -9.37
CA ALA A 11 6.39 0.29 -8.86
C ALA A 11 7.91 0.19 -8.54
N ASN A 12 8.77 0.72 -9.41
CA ASN A 12 10.21 0.76 -9.17
C ASN A 12 10.57 1.70 -8.00
N GLU A 13 9.94 2.87 -7.89
CA GLU A 13 10.11 3.80 -6.77
C GLU A 13 9.74 3.14 -5.42
N PHE A 14 8.62 2.40 -5.38
CA PHE A 14 8.22 1.65 -4.19
C PHE A 14 9.25 0.60 -3.80
N LYS A 15 9.75 -0.21 -4.75
CA LYS A 15 10.77 -1.22 -4.48
C LYS A 15 12.07 -0.60 -3.96
N ALA A 16 12.52 0.49 -4.57
CA ALA A 16 13.70 1.22 -4.13
C ALA A 16 13.54 1.79 -2.71
N GLU A 17 12.35 2.31 -2.36
CA GLU A 17 12.06 2.78 -1.01
C GLU A 17 12.00 1.62 0.00
N ALA A 18 11.42 0.48 -0.38
CA ALA A 18 11.45 -0.74 0.45
C ALA A 18 12.89 -1.18 0.76
N ASP A 19 13.77 -1.17 -0.23
CA ASP A 19 15.19 -1.53 -0.06
C ASP A 19 15.93 -0.56 0.87
N LYS A 20 15.65 0.74 0.79
CA LYS A 20 16.21 1.74 1.73
C LYS A 20 15.74 1.50 3.16
N ILE A 21 14.46 1.15 3.35
CA ILE A 21 13.92 0.84 4.68
C ILE A 21 14.58 -0.42 5.24
N LEU A 22 14.75 -1.45 4.44
CA LEU A 22 15.45 -2.68 4.85
C LEU A 22 16.91 -2.42 5.21
N SER A 23 17.61 -1.59 4.43
CA SER A 23 18.98 -1.14 4.73
C SER A 23 19.04 -0.36 6.05
N PHE A 24 18.07 0.52 6.32
CA PHE A 24 17.96 1.23 7.59
C PHE A 24 17.80 0.26 8.78
N LEU A 25 16.93 -0.73 8.65
CA LEU A 25 16.74 -1.75 9.71
C LEU A 25 18.00 -2.56 9.94
N THR A 26 18.72 -2.92 8.88
CA THR A 26 20.03 -3.60 8.99
C THR A 26 21.05 -2.73 9.71
N ALA A 27 21.16 -1.46 9.37
CA ALA A 27 22.06 -0.50 10.01
C ALA A 27 21.71 -0.27 11.50
N SER A 28 20.44 -0.37 11.87
CA SER A 28 19.97 -0.21 13.25
C SER A 28 20.08 -1.46 14.11
N ALA A 29 20.47 -2.60 13.57
CA ALA A 29 20.48 -3.90 14.28
C ALA A 29 21.44 -3.93 15.49
N GLY A 30 22.45 -3.07 15.51
CA GLY A 30 23.39 -2.94 16.66
C GLY A 30 22.87 -2.11 17.84
N LEU A 31 21.67 -1.52 17.73
CA LEU A 31 21.05 -0.77 18.83
C LEU A 31 20.49 -1.72 19.90
N GLY A 32 20.21 -1.18 21.09
CA GLY A 32 19.52 -1.93 22.15
C GLY A 32 18.13 -2.41 21.70
N ASP A 33 17.66 -3.50 22.30
CA ASP A 33 16.43 -4.20 21.89
C ASP A 33 15.18 -3.30 21.76
N GLU A 34 15.04 -2.35 22.69
CA GLU A 34 13.97 -1.37 22.65
C GLU A 34 14.09 -0.43 21.45
N HIS A 35 15.27 0.11 21.19
CA HIS A 35 15.51 1.02 20.05
C HIS A 35 15.30 0.31 18.70
N VAL A 36 15.72 -0.95 18.60
CA VAL A 36 15.42 -1.77 17.41
C VAL A 36 13.91 -1.93 17.21
N SER A 37 13.13 -2.07 18.29
CA SER A 37 11.66 -2.09 18.20
C SER A 37 11.11 -0.78 17.64
N TRP A 38 11.58 0.37 18.15
CA TRP A 38 11.18 1.69 17.64
C TRP A 38 11.56 1.89 16.18
N CYS A 39 12.74 1.42 15.76
CA CYS A 39 13.13 1.44 14.37
C CYS A 39 12.14 0.67 13.48
N HIS A 40 11.64 -0.48 13.94
CA HIS A 40 10.62 -1.24 13.20
C HIS A 40 9.24 -0.58 13.19
N ASP A 41 8.85 0.14 14.26
CA ASP A 41 7.63 0.95 14.27
C ASP A 41 7.71 2.09 13.22
N LEU A 42 8.83 2.81 13.18
CA LEU A 42 9.07 3.84 12.16
C LEU A 42 9.11 3.25 10.74
N ALA A 43 9.78 2.11 10.58
CA ALA A 43 9.91 1.42 9.30
C ALA A 43 8.55 1.00 8.73
N ILE A 44 7.66 0.41 9.54
CA ILE A 44 6.35 -0.03 9.05
C ILE A 44 5.44 1.15 8.68
N ILE A 45 5.50 2.27 9.41
CA ILE A 45 4.77 3.50 9.07
C ILE A 45 5.26 4.05 7.73
N ARG A 46 6.59 4.13 7.52
CA ARG A 46 7.19 4.62 6.29
C ARG A 46 6.90 3.68 5.11
N PHE A 47 6.98 2.38 5.32
CA PHE A 47 6.70 1.36 4.32
C PHE A 47 5.23 1.40 3.86
N TYR A 48 4.30 1.56 4.80
CA TYR A 48 2.88 1.75 4.48
C TYR A 48 2.65 2.98 3.60
N ARG A 49 3.28 4.13 3.93
CA ARG A 49 3.17 5.34 3.10
C ARG A 49 3.72 5.15 1.69
N ALA A 50 4.83 4.43 1.55
CA ALA A 50 5.38 4.10 0.24
C ALA A 50 4.39 3.23 -0.57
N PHE A 51 3.74 2.26 0.10
CA PHE A 51 2.73 1.43 -0.51
C PHE A 51 1.45 2.21 -0.89
N GLU A 52 0.97 3.10 -0.02
CA GLU A 52 -0.14 4.03 -0.35
C GLU A 52 0.18 4.86 -1.60
N SER A 53 1.40 5.39 -1.68
CA SER A 53 1.85 6.17 -2.84
C SER A 53 1.86 5.33 -4.12
N LEU A 54 2.36 4.09 -4.08
CA LEU A 54 2.30 3.16 -5.20
C LEU A 54 0.85 2.96 -5.68
N MET A 55 -0.05 2.64 -4.76
CA MET A 55 -1.44 2.33 -5.12
C MET A 55 -2.20 3.54 -5.65
N LEU A 56 -1.98 4.72 -5.05
CA LEU A 56 -2.55 5.96 -5.54
C LEU A 56 -2.03 6.31 -6.94
N ASP A 57 -0.73 6.24 -7.15
CA ASP A 57 -0.10 6.57 -8.42
C ASP A 57 -0.51 5.58 -9.53
N ALA A 58 -0.61 4.29 -9.19
CA ALA A 58 -1.10 3.28 -10.12
C ALA A 58 -2.57 3.53 -10.50
N LEU A 59 -3.42 3.87 -9.53
CA LEU A 59 -4.83 4.21 -9.78
C LEU A 59 -4.97 5.48 -10.61
N VAL A 60 -4.20 6.54 -10.31
CA VAL A 60 -4.17 7.78 -11.09
C VAL A 60 -3.73 7.52 -12.53
N GLY A 61 -2.67 6.71 -12.73
CA GLY A 61 -2.20 6.35 -14.06
C GLY A 61 -3.22 5.54 -14.86
N ALA A 62 -3.90 4.58 -14.22
CA ALA A 62 -4.95 3.79 -14.84
C ALA A 62 -6.15 4.67 -15.23
N LEU A 63 -6.64 5.51 -14.31
CA LEU A 63 -7.78 6.40 -14.53
C LEU A 63 -7.49 7.45 -15.62
N ASN A 64 -6.27 7.99 -15.68
CA ASN A 64 -5.87 8.93 -16.75
C ASN A 64 -5.95 8.29 -18.13
N ASN A 65 -5.81 7.00 -18.24
CA ASN A 65 -5.82 6.30 -19.53
C ASN A 65 -7.19 5.81 -19.96
N ASP A 66 -8.07 5.54 -19.01
CA ASP A 66 -9.44 5.14 -19.29
C ASP A 66 -10.41 5.63 -18.20
N THR A 67 -11.29 6.55 -18.59
CA THR A 67 -12.34 7.13 -17.74
C THR A 67 -13.70 6.48 -17.94
N SER A 68 -13.81 5.42 -18.75
CA SER A 68 -15.10 4.81 -19.13
C SER A 68 -15.89 4.31 -17.92
N THR A 69 -15.21 3.60 -16.99
CA THR A 69 -15.84 3.11 -15.76
C THR A 69 -16.31 4.26 -14.87
N LEU A 70 -15.50 5.31 -14.72
CA LEU A 70 -15.88 6.51 -13.97
C LEU A 70 -17.12 7.16 -14.60
N SER A 71 -17.12 7.34 -15.93
CA SER A 71 -18.25 7.91 -16.67
C SER A 71 -19.54 7.10 -16.45
N THR A 72 -19.46 5.79 -16.60
CA THR A 72 -20.60 4.88 -16.38
C THR A 72 -21.14 4.97 -14.96
N ARG A 73 -20.26 4.99 -13.95
CA ARG A 73 -20.68 4.97 -12.54
C ARG A 73 -21.24 6.30 -12.04
N THR A 74 -20.74 7.41 -12.58
CA THR A 74 -21.18 8.75 -12.17
C THR A 74 -22.34 9.28 -13.00
N GLY A 75 -22.59 8.71 -14.17
CA GLY A 75 -23.54 9.22 -15.17
C GLY A 75 -23.05 10.48 -15.91
N PHE A 76 -21.79 10.91 -15.67
CA PHE A 76 -21.18 12.04 -16.38
C PHE A 76 -20.22 11.54 -17.46
N SER A 77 -20.23 12.20 -18.62
CA SER A 77 -19.28 11.91 -19.69
C SER A 77 -17.95 12.62 -19.41
N PHE A 78 -16.91 11.87 -19.11
CA PHE A 78 -15.55 12.37 -18.99
C PHE A 78 -14.78 12.19 -20.30
N PRO A 79 -13.82 13.10 -20.62
CA PRO A 79 -12.87 12.85 -21.68
C PRO A 79 -12.11 11.55 -21.44
N LYS A 80 -11.72 10.83 -22.50
CA LYS A 80 -10.99 9.56 -22.39
C LYS A 80 -9.72 9.69 -21.53
N HIS A 81 -9.07 10.86 -21.59
CA HIS A 81 -7.85 11.15 -20.84
C HIS A 81 -8.06 12.41 -20.01
N LEU A 82 -7.72 12.32 -18.73
CA LEU A 82 -7.65 13.44 -17.80
C LEU A 82 -6.18 13.75 -17.47
N THR A 83 -5.91 14.87 -16.78
CA THR A 83 -4.58 15.11 -16.22
C THR A 83 -4.39 14.33 -14.91
N ASP A 84 -3.13 14.07 -14.54
CA ASP A 84 -2.82 13.37 -13.28
C ASP A 84 -3.37 14.12 -12.07
N GLU A 85 -3.35 15.46 -12.08
CA GLU A 85 -3.89 16.30 -11.00
C GLU A 85 -5.41 16.12 -10.85
N VAL A 86 -6.13 16.10 -11.97
CA VAL A 86 -7.59 15.87 -11.96
C VAL A 86 -7.91 14.47 -11.49
N CYS A 87 -7.21 13.45 -11.99
CA CYS A 87 -7.38 12.06 -11.54
C CYS A 87 -7.10 11.94 -10.04
N ARG A 88 -6.00 12.53 -9.56
CA ARG A 88 -5.66 12.55 -8.15
C ARG A 88 -6.75 13.21 -7.31
N PHE A 89 -7.25 14.37 -7.74
CA PHE A 89 -8.34 15.04 -7.05
C PHE A 89 -9.63 14.21 -7.00
N LEU A 90 -9.98 13.54 -8.11
CA LEU A 90 -11.15 12.66 -8.14
C LEU A 90 -11.03 11.48 -7.17
N VAL A 91 -9.82 10.93 -7.01
CA VAL A 91 -9.55 9.80 -6.11
C VAL A 91 -9.48 10.23 -4.65
N THR A 92 -8.82 11.35 -4.34
CA THR A 92 -8.56 11.77 -2.95
C THR A 92 -9.55 12.81 -2.44
N GLY A 93 -10.28 13.48 -3.33
CA GLY A 93 -11.06 14.66 -3.00
C GLY A 93 -10.15 15.75 -2.42
N ARG A 94 -10.50 16.24 -1.23
CA ARG A 94 -9.67 17.18 -0.44
C ARG A 94 -8.91 16.48 0.71
N GLY A 95 -8.93 15.15 0.73
CA GLY A 95 -8.33 14.34 1.80
C GLY A 95 -7.14 13.51 1.33
N TYR A 96 -6.99 12.36 1.96
CA TYR A 96 -5.92 11.40 1.68
C TYR A 96 -6.51 10.16 1.01
N PHE A 97 -5.66 9.45 0.26
CA PHE A 97 -5.99 8.12 -0.21
C PHE A 97 -5.89 7.16 0.97
N ASP A 98 -7.03 6.87 1.60
CA ASP A 98 -7.12 5.97 2.75
C ASP A 98 -7.87 4.69 2.36
N PHE A 99 -7.31 3.56 2.75
CA PHE A 99 -7.95 2.26 2.60
C PHE A 99 -7.71 1.41 3.85
N LYS A 100 -8.74 0.63 4.23
CA LYS A 100 -8.68 -0.23 5.42
C LYS A 100 -8.41 -1.67 4.99
N GLY A 101 -7.14 -2.08 5.08
CA GLY A 101 -6.72 -3.41 4.69
C GLY A 101 -6.94 -3.72 3.20
N ARG A 102 -6.85 -5.00 2.84
CA ARG A 102 -6.99 -5.46 1.47
C ARG A 102 -8.37 -5.18 0.86
N ASP A 103 -9.42 -5.49 1.59
CA ASP A 103 -10.79 -5.37 1.06
C ASP A 103 -11.18 -3.91 0.85
N GLY A 104 -10.69 -3.00 1.71
CA GLY A 104 -10.83 -1.57 1.54
C GLY A 104 -10.10 -1.05 0.30
N LEU A 105 -8.88 -1.56 0.03
CA LEU A 105 -8.11 -1.22 -1.17
C LEU A 105 -8.82 -1.71 -2.44
N ILE A 106 -9.28 -2.96 -2.47
CA ILE A 106 -10.05 -3.50 -3.60
C ILE A 106 -11.29 -2.65 -3.86
N LYS A 107 -12.03 -2.29 -2.81
CA LYS A 107 -13.21 -1.43 -2.93
C LYS A 107 -12.85 -0.05 -3.52
N ALA A 108 -11.75 0.55 -3.07
CA ALA A 108 -11.28 1.84 -3.59
C ALA A 108 -10.91 1.75 -5.08
N LEU A 109 -10.18 0.70 -5.49
CA LEU A 109 -9.84 0.49 -6.90
C LEU A 109 -11.10 0.32 -7.76
N LYS A 110 -12.04 -0.51 -7.32
CA LYS A 110 -13.29 -0.78 -8.03
C LYS A 110 -14.23 0.42 -8.14
N GLN A 111 -14.02 1.50 -7.41
CA GLN A 111 -14.75 2.75 -7.61
C GLN A 111 -14.44 3.42 -8.95
N TYR A 112 -13.23 3.20 -9.49
CA TYR A 112 -12.70 3.90 -10.66
C TYR A 112 -12.36 2.98 -11.82
N LEU A 113 -12.12 1.71 -11.55
CA LEU A 113 -11.66 0.71 -12.51
C LEU A 113 -12.69 -0.41 -12.68
N PRO A 114 -12.73 -1.07 -13.84
CA PRO A 114 -13.56 -2.26 -14.03
C PRO A 114 -13.09 -3.40 -13.11
N ASP A 115 -13.99 -4.35 -12.85
CA ASP A 115 -13.72 -5.44 -11.92
C ASP A 115 -12.62 -6.40 -12.39
N ASP A 116 -12.42 -6.51 -13.70
CA ASP A 116 -11.40 -7.31 -14.40
C ASP A 116 -10.12 -6.52 -14.72
N HIS A 117 -9.98 -5.32 -14.18
CA HIS A 117 -8.75 -4.55 -14.37
C HIS A 117 -7.58 -5.21 -13.63
N TYR A 118 -6.41 -5.32 -14.28
CA TYR A 118 -5.22 -6.01 -13.71
C TYR A 118 -4.83 -5.55 -12.30
N LEU A 119 -4.97 -4.25 -11.96
CA LEU A 119 -4.70 -3.77 -10.59
C LEU A 119 -5.66 -4.39 -9.57
N VAL A 120 -6.93 -4.57 -9.92
CA VAL A 120 -7.93 -5.22 -9.07
C VAL A 120 -7.58 -6.70 -8.93
N GLU A 121 -7.24 -7.36 -10.03
CA GLU A 121 -6.87 -8.78 -10.05
C GLU A 121 -5.63 -9.05 -9.20
N VAL A 122 -4.54 -8.27 -9.38
CA VAL A 122 -3.29 -8.43 -8.62
C VAL A 122 -3.56 -8.26 -7.12
N VAL A 123 -4.22 -7.17 -6.70
CA VAL A 123 -4.51 -6.93 -5.27
C VAL A 123 -5.45 -8.01 -4.70
N SER A 124 -6.31 -8.59 -5.54
CA SER A 124 -7.27 -9.63 -5.14
C SER A 124 -6.64 -11.01 -4.96
N LYS A 125 -5.41 -11.25 -5.42
CA LYS A 125 -4.73 -12.55 -5.28
C LYS A 125 -4.66 -12.99 -3.81
N PRO A 126 -5.05 -14.22 -3.47
CA PRO A 126 -5.04 -14.71 -2.09
C PRO A 126 -3.67 -14.63 -1.42
N GLY A 127 -2.59 -14.78 -2.22
CA GLY A 127 -1.20 -14.74 -1.74
C GLY A 127 -0.78 -13.41 -1.09
N TYR A 128 -1.49 -12.31 -1.35
CA TYR A 128 -1.18 -10.99 -0.79
C TYR A 128 -2.04 -10.61 0.41
N ARG A 129 -3.15 -11.34 0.65
CA ARG A 129 -4.13 -11.01 1.69
C ARG A 129 -3.49 -10.79 3.05
N ASN A 130 -2.73 -11.77 3.52
CA ASN A 130 -2.14 -11.72 4.85
C ASN A 130 -1.15 -10.55 5.00
N SER A 131 -0.31 -10.29 3.99
CA SER A 131 0.66 -9.19 4.04
C SER A 131 -0.01 -7.82 4.03
N LEU A 132 -1.10 -7.64 3.29
CA LEU A 132 -1.88 -6.40 3.27
C LEU A 132 -2.61 -6.14 4.59
N GLU A 133 -3.20 -7.18 5.18
CA GLU A 133 -3.84 -7.08 6.49
C GLU A 133 -2.81 -6.78 7.60
N LEU A 134 -1.68 -7.48 7.61
CA LEU A 134 -0.60 -7.25 8.56
C LEU A 134 0.01 -5.84 8.40
N LEU A 135 0.24 -5.39 7.16
CA LEU A 135 0.76 -4.04 6.88
C LEU A 135 -0.13 -2.97 7.50
N SER A 136 -1.44 -3.03 7.20
CA SER A 136 -2.42 -2.06 7.70
C SER A 136 -2.54 -2.10 9.22
N ALA A 137 -2.67 -3.29 9.80
CA ALA A 137 -2.84 -3.46 11.24
C ALA A 137 -1.58 -3.06 12.03
N ALA A 138 -0.38 -3.45 11.55
CA ALA A 138 0.89 -3.11 12.19
C ALA A 138 1.15 -1.59 12.13
N ARG A 139 0.94 -0.96 10.96
CA ARG A 139 1.07 0.50 10.82
C ARG A 139 0.14 1.25 11.78
N ASN A 140 -1.13 0.83 11.84
CA ASN A 140 -2.10 1.51 12.71
C ASN A 140 -1.74 1.34 14.18
N TYR A 141 -1.24 0.17 14.57
CA TYR A 141 -0.84 -0.04 15.95
C TYR A 141 0.46 0.71 16.27
N ALA A 142 1.45 0.73 15.40
CA ALA A 142 2.68 1.51 15.56
C ALA A 142 2.42 3.03 15.66
N ALA A 143 1.42 3.54 14.92
CA ALA A 143 1.14 4.98 14.88
C ALA A 143 0.24 5.47 16.02
N HIS A 144 -0.66 4.65 16.55
CA HIS A 144 -1.72 5.11 17.45
C HIS A 144 -1.70 4.46 18.83
N GLU A 145 -1.10 3.28 18.99
CA GLU A 145 -1.02 2.50 20.24
C GLU A 145 -2.34 2.38 21.04
N SER A 146 -3.47 2.55 20.36
CA SER A 146 -4.80 2.49 20.95
C SER A 146 -5.25 1.05 21.20
N GLN A 147 -6.20 0.84 22.11
CA GLN A 147 -6.79 -0.49 22.34
C GLN A 147 -7.45 -1.04 21.08
N GLN A 148 -8.05 -0.17 20.26
CA GLN A 148 -8.67 -0.56 19.00
C GLN A 148 -7.63 -1.05 17.98
N SER A 149 -6.54 -0.31 17.79
CA SER A 149 -5.45 -0.71 16.88
C SER A 149 -4.74 -1.97 17.38
N LYS A 150 -4.54 -2.10 18.69
CA LYS A 150 -4.01 -3.32 19.32
C LYS A 150 -4.89 -4.54 19.07
N SER A 151 -6.21 -4.40 19.20
CA SER A 151 -7.16 -5.48 18.93
C SER A 151 -7.14 -5.90 17.46
N ALA A 152 -7.11 -4.94 16.53
CA ALA A 152 -6.98 -5.21 15.10
C ALA A 152 -5.66 -5.93 14.78
N PHE A 153 -4.55 -5.52 15.41
CA PHE A 153 -3.24 -6.15 15.23
C PHE A 153 -3.20 -7.58 15.78
N LYS A 154 -3.79 -7.83 16.95
CA LYS A 154 -3.96 -9.20 17.48
C LYS A 154 -4.70 -10.09 16.49
N LYS A 155 -5.81 -9.61 15.95
CA LYS A 155 -6.59 -10.35 14.94
C LYS A 155 -5.75 -10.65 13.70
N ALA A 156 -5.01 -9.68 13.18
CA ALA A 156 -4.19 -9.86 11.99
C ALA A 156 -3.01 -10.82 12.21
N THR A 157 -2.43 -10.84 13.42
CA THR A 157 -1.31 -11.73 13.77
C THR A 157 -1.74 -13.12 14.22
N GLY A 158 -3.03 -13.32 14.51
CA GLY A 158 -3.53 -14.56 15.13
C GLY A 158 -3.02 -14.80 16.55
N GLN A 159 -2.57 -13.74 17.26
CA GLN A 159 -1.95 -13.87 18.60
C GLN A 159 -2.85 -13.22 19.67
N ASP A 160 -3.10 -13.93 20.76
CA ASP A 160 -3.86 -13.40 21.90
C ASP A 160 -3.10 -12.32 22.67
N ARG A 161 -1.77 -12.38 22.66
CA ARG A 161 -0.88 -11.43 23.35
C ARG A 161 0.12 -10.85 22.37
N VAL A 162 0.13 -9.54 22.22
CA VAL A 162 1.10 -8.80 21.42
C VAL A 162 1.69 -7.65 22.26
N GLY A 163 3.00 -7.45 22.15
CA GLY A 163 3.68 -6.23 22.60
C GLY A 163 3.50 -5.10 21.58
N ALA A 164 4.46 -4.16 21.53
CA ALA A 164 4.50 -3.14 20.47
C ALA A 164 4.61 -3.77 19.09
N ALA A 165 4.14 -3.06 18.05
CA ALA A 165 4.17 -3.56 16.68
C ALA A 165 5.61 -3.85 16.23
N GLY A 166 6.55 -2.93 16.48
CA GLY A 166 7.95 -3.10 16.13
C GLY A 166 8.60 -4.28 16.84
N SER A 167 8.23 -4.54 18.11
CA SER A 167 8.71 -5.73 18.83
C SER A 167 8.25 -7.05 18.20
N TRP A 168 7.09 -7.07 17.56
CA TRP A 168 6.62 -8.22 16.81
C TRP A 168 7.29 -8.32 15.43
N LEU A 169 7.43 -7.17 14.74
CA LEU A 169 7.97 -7.09 13.38
C LEU A 169 9.44 -7.48 13.30
N LYS A 170 10.25 -7.13 14.31
CA LYS A 170 11.70 -7.45 14.33
C LYS A 170 12.01 -8.95 14.50
N ARG A 171 11.03 -9.74 14.92
CA ARG A 171 11.23 -11.18 15.18
C ARG A 171 10.92 -12.00 13.94
N GLN A 172 11.67 -13.10 13.73
CA GLN A 172 11.39 -14.10 12.67
C GLN A 172 11.30 -13.50 11.27
N ASN A 173 12.04 -12.43 10.97
CA ASN A 173 12.04 -11.75 9.70
C ASN A 173 10.64 -11.30 9.21
N ARG A 174 9.70 -11.01 10.14
CA ARG A 174 8.31 -10.71 9.78
C ARG A 174 8.18 -9.46 8.94
N PHE A 175 8.94 -8.39 9.28
CA PHE A 175 8.98 -7.18 8.46
C PHE A 175 9.49 -7.50 7.04
N GLN A 176 10.61 -8.22 6.94
CA GLN A 176 11.19 -8.65 5.66
C GLN A 176 10.18 -9.45 4.84
N THR A 177 9.48 -10.41 5.46
CA THR A 177 8.48 -11.23 4.77
C THR A 177 7.34 -10.38 4.19
N ILE A 178 6.84 -9.38 4.94
CA ILE A 178 5.82 -8.44 4.44
C ILE A 178 6.38 -7.63 3.27
N ALA A 179 7.60 -7.09 3.43
CA ALA A 179 8.24 -6.25 2.41
C ALA A 179 8.47 -7.04 1.11
N ASP A 180 9.03 -8.24 1.18
CA ASP A 180 9.29 -9.08 0.01
C ASP A 180 8.01 -9.46 -0.72
N ARG A 181 6.94 -9.78 0.02
CA ARG A 181 5.66 -10.11 -0.58
C ARG A 181 5.05 -8.92 -1.33
N LEU A 182 5.15 -7.72 -0.78
CA LEU A 182 4.63 -6.51 -1.44
C LEU A 182 5.55 -5.99 -2.55
N LYS A 183 6.85 -6.26 -2.50
CA LYS A 183 7.75 -6.06 -3.65
C LYS A 183 7.37 -6.99 -4.81
N THR A 184 7.05 -8.26 -4.54
CA THR A 184 6.53 -9.19 -5.55
C THR A 184 5.22 -8.68 -6.16
N MET A 185 4.30 -8.13 -5.35
CA MET A 185 3.09 -7.48 -5.88
C MET A 185 3.43 -6.30 -6.78
N ALA A 186 4.40 -5.47 -6.42
CA ALA A 186 4.84 -4.35 -7.24
C ALA A 186 5.47 -4.81 -8.56
N ASP A 187 6.18 -5.96 -8.56
CA ASP A 187 6.70 -6.57 -9.79
C ASP A 187 5.57 -7.06 -10.72
N GLU A 188 4.52 -7.65 -10.17
CA GLU A 188 3.35 -8.02 -10.96
C GLU A 188 2.62 -6.79 -11.53
N ILE A 189 2.42 -5.75 -10.71
CA ILE A 189 1.85 -4.47 -11.19
C ILE A 189 2.72 -3.89 -12.31
N HIS A 190 4.04 -3.93 -12.17
CA HIS A 190 4.97 -3.45 -13.19
C HIS A 190 4.87 -4.27 -14.49
N ALA A 191 4.77 -5.59 -14.40
CA ALA A 191 4.70 -6.48 -15.55
C ALA A 191 3.40 -6.29 -16.34
N GLU A 192 2.26 -6.16 -15.65
CA GLU A 192 0.94 -6.01 -16.26
C GLU A 192 0.65 -4.58 -16.73
N ALA A 193 1.38 -3.58 -16.22
CA ALA A 193 1.15 -2.19 -16.59
C ALA A 193 1.48 -1.96 -18.07
N PRO A 194 0.58 -1.31 -18.84
CA PRO A 194 0.78 -1.10 -20.29
C PRO A 194 1.89 -0.07 -20.58
N TYR A 195 2.26 0.81 -19.61
CA TYR A 195 3.28 1.88 -19.76
C TYR A 195 3.89 2.29 -18.41
#